data_0cc7d0e833d4eb98cb194ef4156524ad
#
_entry.id   0cc7d0e833d4eb98cb194ef4156524ad
#
_cell.length_a   1.000
_cell.length_b   1.000
_cell.length_c   1.000
_cell.angle_alpha   90.00
_cell.angle_beta   90.00
_cell.angle_gamma   90.00
#
_symmetry.space_group_name_H-M   'P 1'
#
loop_
_entity.id
_entity.type
_entity.pdbx_description
1 polymer ?
#
loop_
_entity_poly.entity_id
_entity_poly.type
_entity_poly.pdbx_seq_one_letter_code
_entity_poly.pdbx_strand_id
1 'polypeptide(L)'
;MSENTPNDVAWELDARGLNCPEPLMLVRNKVRTMEIGERLRVVATDPTTTRDLENFCRFLKHEMEFSDIRQSDSNAGVEEFVYVIRKGTGA
;
A
#
# COMPACT_ATOMS: atom_id res chain seq x y z
N MET A 1 3.86 8.84 -19.84
CA MET A 1 3.79 8.00 -18.64
C MET A 1 2.70 6.98 -18.81
N SER A 2 3.05 5.76 -18.65
CA SER A 2 2.09 4.68 -18.85
C SER A 2 1.70 4.00 -17.55
N GLU A 3 1.91 4.69 -16.45
CA GLU A 3 1.53 4.15 -15.15
C GLU A 3 0.03 4.04 -15.03
N ASN A 4 -0.43 2.94 -14.49
CA ASN A 4 -1.85 2.74 -14.22
C ASN A 4 -2.24 3.23 -12.84
N THR A 5 -1.27 3.58 -12.00
CA THR A 5 -1.55 4.11 -10.68
C THR A 5 -1.86 5.60 -10.76
N PRO A 6 -2.61 6.14 -9.80
CA PRO A 6 -2.84 7.58 -9.76
C PRO A 6 -1.52 8.36 -9.72
N ASN A 7 -1.50 9.52 -10.38
CA ASN A 7 -0.28 10.31 -10.51
C ASN A 7 -0.02 11.22 -9.33
N ASP A 8 -1.01 11.46 -8.48
CA ASP A 8 -0.90 12.41 -7.38
C ASP A 8 -0.67 11.71 -6.04
N VAL A 9 0.18 10.70 -6.06
CA VAL A 9 0.59 10.01 -4.85
C VAL A 9 1.60 10.88 -4.11
N ALA A 10 1.29 11.20 -2.87
CA ALA A 10 2.14 12.06 -2.05
C ALA A 10 3.31 11.30 -1.44
N TRP A 11 3.14 10.03 -1.15
CA TRP A 11 4.13 9.24 -0.41
C TRP A 11 4.27 7.86 -1.04
N GLU A 12 5.45 7.29 -0.89
CA GLU A 12 5.70 5.91 -1.32
C GLU A 12 6.33 5.14 -0.19
N LEU A 13 5.99 3.85 -0.10
CA LEU A 13 6.50 2.96 0.94
C LEU A 13 6.90 1.64 0.31
N ASP A 14 8.16 1.28 0.50
CA ASP A 14 8.68 0.02 -0.01
C ASP A 14 8.66 -1.01 1.11
N ALA A 15 7.74 -1.95 1.03
CA ALA A 15 7.60 -3.03 2.00
C ALA A 15 7.99 -4.37 1.40
N ARG A 16 8.75 -4.37 0.31
CA ARG A 16 9.19 -5.62 -0.32
C ARG A 16 10.14 -6.36 0.61
N GLY A 17 10.00 -7.69 0.61
CA GLY A 17 10.84 -8.54 1.44
C GLY A 17 10.41 -8.65 2.89
N LEU A 18 9.40 -7.90 3.30
CA LEU A 18 8.90 -7.94 4.67
C LEU A 18 7.71 -8.90 4.76
N ASN A 19 7.60 -9.53 5.92
CA ASN A 19 6.52 -10.48 6.19
C ASN A 19 5.52 -9.88 7.17
N CYS A 20 4.27 -10.35 7.08
CA CYS A 20 3.23 -9.96 8.02
C CYS A 20 3.73 -10.15 9.46
N PRO A 21 3.50 -9.17 10.36
CA PRO A 21 2.68 -7.97 10.18
C PRO A 21 3.48 -6.71 9.84
N GLU A 22 4.74 -6.84 9.44
CA GLU A 22 5.61 -5.67 9.23
C GLU A 22 5.09 -4.70 8.17
N PRO A 23 4.60 -5.17 7.00
CA PRO A 23 4.08 -4.22 6.02
C PRO A 23 2.91 -3.39 6.57
N LEU A 24 2.01 -4.03 7.30
CA LEU A 24 0.88 -3.33 7.90
C LEU A 24 1.35 -2.29 8.91
N MET A 25 2.35 -2.63 9.71
CA MET A 25 2.86 -1.69 10.71
C MET A 25 3.49 -0.47 10.06
N LEU A 26 4.22 -0.67 8.97
CA LEU A 26 4.83 0.44 8.26
C LEU A 26 3.76 1.35 7.64
N VAL A 27 2.74 0.76 7.04
CA VAL A 27 1.64 1.52 6.45
C VAL A 27 0.92 2.32 7.53
N ARG A 28 0.62 1.69 8.65
CA ARG A 28 -0.07 2.34 9.75
C ARG A 28 0.72 3.55 10.26
N ASN A 29 2.02 3.36 10.45
CA ASN A 29 2.85 4.46 10.94
C ASN A 29 2.92 5.61 9.94
N LYS A 30 3.01 5.29 8.65
CA LYS A 30 3.07 6.32 7.63
C LYS A 30 1.75 7.07 7.52
N VAL A 31 0.63 6.36 7.52
CA VAL A 31 -0.68 6.99 7.40
C VAL A 31 -0.93 7.97 8.53
N ARG A 32 -0.40 7.68 9.72
CA ARG A 32 -0.56 8.58 10.86
C ARG A 32 0.07 9.94 10.63
N THR A 33 1.12 9.99 9.80
CA THR A 33 1.81 11.25 9.53
C THR A 33 1.23 11.98 8.32
N MET A 34 0.34 11.33 7.57
CA MET A 34 -0.25 11.91 6.38
C MET A 34 -1.48 12.76 6.74
N GLU A 35 -1.82 13.64 5.82
CA GLU A 35 -3.04 14.44 5.96
C GLU A 35 -4.19 13.77 5.23
N ILE A 36 -5.40 14.05 5.68
CA ILE A 36 -6.60 13.49 5.07
C ILE A 36 -6.63 13.86 3.60
N GLY A 37 -6.87 12.87 2.76
CA GLY A 37 -6.91 13.06 1.32
C GLY A 37 -5.61 12.75 0.62
N GLU A 38 -4.51 12.64 1.35
CA GLU A 38 -3.24 12.27 0.75
C GLU A 38 -3.22 10.79 0.41
N ARG A 39 -2.44 10.44 -0.60
CA ARG A 39 -2.34 9.08 -1.10
C ARG A 39 -0.96 8.50 -0.82
N LEU A 40 -0.95 7.23 -0.45
CA LEU A 40 0.26 6.47 -0.17
C LEU A 40 0.31 5.28 -1.13
N ARG A 41 1.42 5.16 -1.86
CA ARG A 41 1.66 4.00 -2.71
C ARG A 41 2.52 3.02 -1.94
N VAL A 42 2.07 1.76 -1.87
CA VAL A 42 2.77 0.71 -1.13
C VAL A 42 3.09 -0.42 -2.08
N VAL A 43 4.32 -0.94 -2.00
CA VAL A 43 4.70 -2.14 -2.73
C VAL A 43 5.15 -3.18 -1.73
N ALA A 44 4.58 -4.38 -1.81
CA ALA A 44 4.89 -5.47 -0.90
C ALA A 44 5.03 -6.77 -1.67
N THR A 45 5.64 -7.78 -1.05
CA THR A 45 5.79 -9.09 -1.66
C THR A 45 5.07 -10.19 -0.87
N ASP A 46 4.58 -9.89 0.32
CA ASP A 46 3.83 -10.85 1.12
C ASP A 46 2.37 -10.88 0.66
N PRO A 47 1.86 -12.02 0.18
CA PRO A 47 0.49 -12.07 -0.33
C PRO A 47 -0.58 -11.79 0.73
N THR A 48 -0.28 -11.95 2.02
CA THR A 48 -1.27 -11.63 3.06
C THR A 48 -1.43 -10.13 3.26
N THR A 49 -0.55 -9.32 2.71
CA THR A 49 -0.62 -7.88 2.85
C THR A 49 -1.91 -7.31 2.30
N THR A 50 -2.42 -7.89 1.20
CA THR A 50 -3.67 -7.41 0.60
C THR A 50 -4.81 -7.42 1.61
N ARG A 51 -5.01 -8.57 2.26
CA ARG A 51 -6.09 -8.71 3.23
C ARG A 51 -5.88 -7.79 4.42
N ASP A 52 -4.64 -7.71 4.90
CA ASP A 52 -4.33 -6.88 6.06
C ASP A 52 -4.61 -5.42 5.77
N LEU A 53 -4.22 -4.94 4.60
CA LEU A 53 -4.43 -3.54 4.25
C LEU A 53 -5.90 -3.24 3.95
N GLU A 54 -6.61 -4.20 3.36
CA GLU A 54 -8.05 -4.02 3.16
C GLU A 54 -8.78 -3.86 4.48
N ASN A 55 -8.43 -4.70 5.46
CA ASN A 55 -9.03 -4.60 6.78
C ASN A 55 -8.65 -3.29 7.47
N PHE A 56 -7.40 -2.90 7.37
CA PHE A 56 -6.93 -1.65 7.94
C PHE A 56 -7.72 -0.47 7.38
N CYS A 57 -7.89 -0.42 6.07
CA CYS A 57 -8.62 0.67 5.44
C CYS A 57 -10.07 0.69 5.88
N ARG A 58 -10.69 -0.49 5.97
CA ARG A 58 -12.10 -0.57 6.36
C ARG A 58 -12.32 -0.13 7.80
N PHE A 59 -11.45 -0.59 8.71
CA PHE A 59 -11.61 -0.28 10.12
C PHE A 59 -11.36 1.18 10.43
N LEU A 60 -10.38 1.78 9.76
CA LEU A 60 -9.96 3.15 10.05
C LEU A 60 -10.49 4.15 9.03
N LYS A 61 -11.38 3.69 8.15
CA LYS A 61 -12.09 4.56 7.19
C LYS A 61 -11.13 5.27 6.24
N HIS A 62 -10.12 4.55 5.81
CA HIS A 62 -9.28 4.95 4.68
C HIS A 62 -9.81 4.29 3.43
N GLU A 63 -9.33 4.71 2.28
CA GLU A 63 -9.80 4.18 1.01
C GLU A 63 -8.68 3.51 0.25
N MET A 64 -8.86 2.24 -0.13
CA MET A 64 -7.93 1.57 -1.01
C MET A 64 -8.37 1.83 -2.45
N GLU A 65 -7.71 2.79 -3.09
CA GLU A 65 -8.12 3.23 -4.42
C GLU A 65 -7.56 2.35 -5.52
N PHE A 66 -6.48 1.63 -5.25
CA PHE A 66 -5.82 0.82 -6.26
C PHE A 66 -5.20 -0.40 -5.59
N SER A 67 -5.33 -1.54 -6.24
CA SER A 67 -4.70 -2.78 -5.78
C SER A 67 -4.42 -3.63 -7.00
N ASP A 68 -3.17 -4.04 -7.18
CA ASP A 68 -2.78 -4.83 -8.34
C ASP A 68 -1.62 -5.74 -7.98
N ILE A 69 -1.42 -6.75 -8.81
CA ILE A 69 -0.33 -7.70 -8.67
C ILE A 69 0.51 -7.63 -9.94
N ARG A 70 1.83 -7.56 -9.79
CA ARG A 70 2.73 -7.54 -10.93
C ARG A 70 3.92 -8.42 -10.67
N GLN A 71 4.62 -8.81 -11.73
CA GLN A 71 5.87 -9.56 -11.60
C GLN A 71 6.99 -8.60 -11.26
N SER A 72 7.89 -9.05 -10.39
CA SER A 72 9.07 -8.26 -10.06
C SER A 72 10.02 -8.23 -11.24
N ASP A 73 10.50 -7.04 -11.58
CA ASP A 73 11.47 -6.90 -12.65
C ASP A 73 12.84 -7.44 -12.27
N SER A 74 13.18 -7.34 -11.00
CA SER A 74 14.52 -7.67 -10.54
C SER A 74 14.63 -9.10 -9.99
N ASN A 75 13.51 -9.80 -9.81
CA ASN A 75 13.52 -11.11 -9.17
C ASN A 75 12.43 -11.97 -9.78
N ALA A 76 12.76 -12.67 -10.85
CA ALA A 76 11.81 -13.48 -11.60
C ALA A 76 11.13 -14.50 -10.68
N GLY A 77 9.83 -14.66 -10.84
CA GLY A 77 9.05 -15.58 -10.03
C GLY A 77 8.52 -14.98 -8.74
N VAL A 78 8.89 -13.75 -8.42
CA VAL A 78 8.38 -13.06 -7.25
C VAL A 78 7.30 -12.09 -7.67
N GLU A 79 6.13 -12.17 -7.04
CA GLU A 79 5.05 -11.23 -7.29
C GLU A 79 5.16 -10.03 -6.37
N GLU A 80 4.85 -8.86 -6.93
CA GLU A 80 4.77 -7.63 -6.14
C GLU A 80 3.32 -7.17 -6.11
N PHE A 81 2.89 -6.76 -4.94
CA PHE A 81 1.53 -6.29 -4.69
C PHE A 81 1.60 -4.77 -4.51
N VAL A 82 0.89 -4.05 -5.35
CA VAL A 82 0.94 -2.59 -5.38
C VAL A 82 -0.41 -2.05 -4.93
N TYR A 83 -0.37 -1.13 -3.98
CA TYR A 83 -1.59 -0.53 -3.44
C TYR A 83 -1.48 0.98 -3.43
N VAL A 84 -2.61 1.66 -3.59
CA VAL A 84 -2.70 3.09 -3.33
C VAL A 84 -3.80 3.30 -2.30
N ILE A 85 -3.42 3.87 -1.17
CA ILE A 85 -4.33 4.10 -0.05
C ILE A 85 -4.48 5.61 0.13
N ARG A 86 -5.73 6.07 0.12
CA ARG A 86 -6.03 7.46 0.41
C ARG A 86 -6.44 7.59 1.86
N LYS A 87 -5.78 8.50 2.57
CA LYS A 87 -6.07 8.66 3.99
C LYS A 87 -7.47 9.25 4.20
N GLY A 88 -8.24 8.57 5.01
CA GLY A 88 -9.56 9.02 5.42
C GLY A 88 -9.53 9.63 6.81
N THR A 89 -10.65 9.48 7.54
CA THR A 89 -10.85 10.16 8.81
C THR A 89 -10.23 9.42 10.00
N GLY A 90 -9.87 8.16 9.83
CA GLY A 90 -9.26 7.38 10.90
C GLY A 90 -7.78 7.71 11.08
N ALA A 91 -7.21 7.23 12.17
CA ALA A 91 -5.81 7.47 12.48
C ALA A 91 -4.89 6.43 11.85
#